data_72ed9856e8d09e3144032ddc58f24995
#
_entry.id   72ed9856e8d09e3144032ddc58f24995
#
_cell.length_a   1.000
_cell.length_b   1.000
_cell.length_c   1.000
_cell.angle_alpha   90.00
_cell.angle_beta   90.00
_cell.angle_gamma   90.00
#
_symmetry.space_group_name_H-M   'P 1'
#
loop_
_entity.id
_entity.type
_entity.pdbx_description
1 polymer ?
#
loop_
_entity_poly.entity_id
_entity_poly.type
_entity_poly.pdbx_seq_one_letter_code
_entity_poly.pdbx_strand_id
1 'polypeptide(L)'
;GMQTKRRAARLAARSGAHTISVGGRLERVLDRLKAGERIGTLLSPERGMLAARKQWLAGHLQTRGTLVLDAGAVTALSQGNKSLLPVGVKLVQGSFRRGEMVVCVAPDGREIARGLANYSALEAQKIIGQSSDAIVGLLGYMAEPELVHRDNLILV
;
A
#
# COMPACT_ATOMS: atom_id res chain seq x y z
N GLY A 1 -10.44 9.12 30.07
CA GLY A 1 -11.89 9.14 29.95
C GLY A 1 -12.41 9.04 28.53
N MET A 2 -13.60 9.55 28.26
CA MET A 2 -14.25 9.47 26.93
C MET A 2 -13.46 10.20 25.83
N GLN A 3 -12.79 11.31 26.14
CA GLN A 3 -11.95 12.03 25.17
C GLN A 3 -10.78 11.19 24.67
N THR A 4 -10.14 10.42 25.53
CA THR A 4 -9.03 9.51 25.16
C THR A 4 -9.52 8.42 24.22
N LYS A 5 -10.70 7.82 24.47
CA LYS A 5 -11.32 6.83 23.61
C LYS A 5 -11.67 7.40 22.22
N ARG A 6 -12.24 8.62 22.17
CA ARG A 6 -12.52 9.32 20.91
C ARG A 6 -11.24 9.62 20.13
N ARG A 7 -10.16 10.02 20.81
CA ARG A 7 -8.87 10.26 20.16
C ARG A 7 -8.28 8.97 19.58
N ALA A 8 -8.34 7.87 20.32
CA ALA A 8 -7.91 6.56 19.84
C ALA A 8 -8.72 6.08 18.63
N ALA A 9 -10.05 6.22 18.67
CA ALA A 9 -10.92 5.89 17.55
C ALA A 9 -10.64 6.74 16.30
N ARG A 10 -10.37 8.06 16.47
CA ARG A 10 -9.97 8.93 15.35
C ARG A 10 -8.62 8.50 14.74
N LEU A 11 -7.68 8.04 15.58
CA LEU A 11 -6.40 7.53 15.10
C LEU A 11 -6.59 6.23 14.30
N ALA A 12 -7.39 5.30 14.80
CA ALA A 12 -7.76 4.07 14.11
C ALA A 12 -8.48 4.34 12.78
N ALA A 13 -9.38 5.34 12.76
CA ALA A 13 -10.11 5.75 11.56
C ALA A 13 -9.18 6.25 10.43
N ARG A 14 -8.01 6.80 10.75
CA ARG A 14 -6.99 7.20 9.75
C ARG A 14 -6.47 5.99 8.96
N SER A 15 -6.47 4.80 9.55
CA SER A 15 -6.12 3.54 8.89
C SER A 15 -7.33 2.83 8.28
N GLY A 16 -8.50 3.48 8.24
CA GLY A 16 -9.74 2.89 7.75
C GLY A 16 -10.37 1.86 8.69
N ALA A 17 -9.91 1.77 9.94
CA ALA A 17 -10.44 0.84 10.92
C ALA A 17 -11.73 1.37 11.58
N HIS A 18 -12.73 0.49 11.68
CA HIS A 18 -13.91 0.73 12.51
C HIS A 18 -13.57 0.53 13.98
N THR A 19 -14.15 1.32 14.86
CA THR A 19 -13.99 1.18 16.32
C THR A 19 -15.34 1.00 16.97
N ILE A 20 -15.51 -0.04 17.78
CA ILE A 20 -16.71 -0.23 18.58
C ILE A 20 -16.37 0.10 20.03
N SER A 21 -17.06 1.08 20.60
CA SER A 21 -16.98 1.41 22.03
C SER A 21 -18.14 0.77 22.77
N VAL A 22 -17.84 -0.10 23.71
CA VAL A 22 -18.83 -0.87 24.48
C VAL A 22 -18.49 -0.87 25.96
N GLY A 23 -19.50 -1.07 26.82
CA GLY A 23 -19.32 -1.11 28.26
C GLY A 23 -18.49 -2.34 28.67
N GLY A 24 -17.36 -2.13 29.36
CA GLY A 24 -16.45 -3.20 29.77
C GLY A 24 -16.99 -4.14 30.87
N ARG A 25 -18.17 -3.85 31.42
CA ARG A 25 -18.85 -4.73 32.41
C ARG A 25 -19.86 -5.69 31.77
N LEU A 26 -20.06 -5.60 30.45
CA LEU A 26 -20.94 -6.54 29.74
C LEU A 26 -20.25 -7.90 29.64
N GLU A 27 -20.96 -8.95 30.05
CA GLU A 27 -20.47 -10.30 29.92
C GLU A 27 -20.40 -10.74 28.45
N ARG A 28 -19.38 -11.52 28.13
CA ARG A 28 -19.17 -12.14 26.81
C ARG A 28 -19.28 -11.14 25.64
N VAL A 29 -18.81 -9.92 25.83
CA VAL A 29 -18.95 -8.81 24.85
C VAL A 29 -18.42 -9.14 23.47
N LEU A 30 -17.29 -9.85 23.38
CA LEU A 30 -16.69 -10.22 22.10
C LEU A 30 -17.52 -11.28 21.35
N ASP A 31 -18.07 -12.25 22.07
CA ASP A 31 -18.94 -13.28 21.48
C ASP A 31 -20.24 -12.67 20.94
N ARG A 32 -20.81 -11.73 21.69
CA ARG A 32 -22.02 -11.00 21.30
C ARG A 32 -21.81 -10.14 20.07
N LEU A 33 -20.64 -9.43 20.00
CA LEU A 33 -20.27 -8.68 18.81
C LEU A 33 -20.02 -9.59 17.60
N LYS A 34 -19.35 -10.74 17.80
CA LYS A 34 -19.17 -11.76 16.75
C LYS A 34 -20.50 -12.31 16.22
N ALA A 35 -21.49 -12.46 17.09
CA ALA A 35 -22.83 -12.89 16.73
C ALA A 35 -23.65 -11.79 15.99
N GLY A 36 -23.05 -10.60 15.77
CA GLY A 36 -23.70 -9.48 15.09
C GLY A 36 -24.64 -8.66 15.98
N GLU A 37 -24.57 -8.84 17.31
CA GLU A 37 -25.40 -8.09 18.24
C GLU A 37 -25.02 -6.59 18.22
N ARG A 38 -26.03 -5.72 18.14
CA ARG A 38 -25.85 -4.27 18.11
C ARG A 38 -25.70 -3.69 19.51
N ILE A 39 -24.52 -3.87 20.09
CA ILE A 39 -24.17 -3.35 21.41
C ILE A 39 -23.08 -2.28 21.30
N GLY A 40 -23.22 -1.21 22.11
CA GLY A 40 -22.25 -0.12 22.14
C GLY A 40 -22.42 0.91 21.03
N THR A 41 -21.35 1.65 20.74
CA THR A 41 -21.31 2.72 19.74
C THR A 41 -20.27 2.38 18.67
N LEU A 42 -20.71 2.28 17.42
CA LEU A 42 -19.83 2.12 16.27
C LEU A 42 -19.32 3.50 15.81
N LEU A 43 -18.02 3.65 15.73
CA LEU A 43 -17.35 4.78 15.15
C LEU A 43 -16.73 4.34 13.81
N SER A 44 -17.35 4.74 12.72
CA SER A 44 -16.90 4.39 11.36
C SER A 44 -15.95 5.44 10.82
N PRO A 45 -14.92 5.06 10.04
CA PRO A 45 -14.09 6.01 9.33
C PRO A 45 -14.90 6.72 8.25
N GLU A 46 -14.62 8.01 8.03
CA GLU A 46 -15.26 8.79 6.96
C GLU A 46 -14.80 8.37 5.56
N ARG A 47 -13.62 7.73 5.48
CA ARG A 47 -13.00 7.28 4.23
C ARG A 47 -12.87 5.76 4.22
N GLY A 48 -13.04 5.16 3.03
CA GLY A 48 -12.81 3.73 2.83
C GLY A 48 -11.37 3.32 3.19
N MET A 49 -11.21 2.06 3.61
CA MET A 49 -9.93 1.48 4.04
C MET A 49 -8.77 1.71 3.06
N LEU A 50 -9.03 1.60 1.75
CA LEU A 50 -8.03 1.79 0.71
C LEU A 50 -7.52 3.23 0.63
N ALA A 51 -8.42 4.22 0.69
CA ALA A 51 -8.05 5.63 0.66
C ALA A 51 -7.27 6.03 1.92
N ALA A 52 -7.66 5.52 3.09
CA ALA A 52 -6.96 5.74 4.34
C ALA A 52 -5.56 5.13 4.34
N ARG A 53 -5.40 3.91 3.80
CA ARG A 53 -4.11 3.24 3.61
C ARG A 53 -3.18 4.04 2.68
N LYS A 54 -3.68 4.50 1.54
CA LYS A 54 -2.90 5.33 0.61
C LYS A 54 -2.44 6.62 1.26
N GLN A 55 -3.29 7.30 2.02
CA GLN A 55 -2.93 8.50 2.74
C GLN A 55 -1.86 8.25 3.82
N TRP A 56 -1.93 7.12 4.52
CA TRP A 56 -0.92 6.73 5.51
C TRP A 56 0.43 6.46 4.83
N LEU A 57 0.43 5.73 3.70
CA LEU A 57 1.62 5.48 2.90
C LEU A 57 2.29 6.77 2.43
N ALA A 58 1.49 7.76 2.00
CA ALA A 58 2.00 9.05 1.51
C ALA A 58 2.76 9.85 2.58
N GLY A 59 2.37 9.74 3.85
CA GLY A 59 2.85 10.63 4.92
C GLY A 59 3.91 10.06 5.84
N HIS A 60 4.16 8.75 5.88
CA HIS A 60 4.87 8.13 6.99
C HIS A 60 6.08 7.27 6.62
N LEU A 61 6.30 6.95 5.35
CA LEU A 61 7.39 6.06 4.95
C LEU A 61 8.49 6.79 4.19
N GLN A 62 9.73 6.64 4.67
CA GLN A 62 10.91 7.08 3.94
C GLN A 62 11.11 6.20 2.70
N THR A 63 11.39 6.82 1.58
CA THR A 63 11.75 6.12 0.34
C THR A 63 13.14 5.53 0.45
N ARG A 64 13.30 4.27 0.04
CA ARG A 64 14.55 3.50 0.10
C ARG A 64 15.18 3.27 -1.25
N GLY A 65 14.44 3.52 -2.33
CA GLY A 65 14.92 3.35 -3.68
C GLY A 65 14.07 4.05 -4.71
N THR A 66 14.56 4.04 -5.95
CA THR A 66 13.92 4.70 -7.09
C THR A 66 13.78 3.72 -8.24
N LEU A 67 12.61 3.70 -8.85
CA LEU A 67 12.29 2.96 -10.07
C LEU A 67 12.13 3.97 -11.21
N VAL A 68 13.02 3.95 -12.21
CA VAL A 68 12.90 4.79 -13.40
C VAL A 68 11.98 4.08 -14.40
N LEU A 69 10.91 4.73 -14.75
CA LEU A 69 9.85 4.19 -15.62
C LEU A 69 10.16 4.44 -17.10
N ASP A 70 9.53 3.66 -17.98
CA ASP A 70 9.41 4.03 -19.37
C ASP A 70 8.19 4.94 -19.62
N ALA A 71 8.06 5.48 -20.82
CA ALA A 71 6.97 6.38 -21.18
C ALA A 71 5.58 5.70 -21.12
N GLY A 72 5.52 4.40 -21.43
CA GLY A 72 4.29 3.61 -21.36
C GLY A 72 3.80 3.44 -19.94
N ALA A 73 4.71 3.11 -19.01
CA ALA A 73 4.41 2.97 -17.59
C ALA A 73 4.01 4.33 -16.97
N VAL A 74 4.68 5.43 -17.35
CA VAL A 74 4.30 6.78 -16.92
C VAL A 74 2.86 7.07 -17.33
N THR A 75 2.49 6.83 -18.59
CA THR A 75 1.13 7.03 -19.09
C THR A 75 0.12 6.15 -18.36
N ALA A 76 0.42 4.84 -18.21
CA ALA A 76 -0.46 3.89 -17.55
C ALA A 76 -0.74 4.26 -16.10
N LEU A 77 0.29 4.66 -15.34
CA LEU A 77 0.14 5.07 -13.94
C LEU A 77 -0.61 6.40 -13.83
N SER A 78 -0.32 7.39 -14.70
CA SER A 78 -0.99 8.70 -14.68
C SER A 78 -2.49 8.61 -14.95
N GLN A 79 -2.96 7.61 -15.69
CA GLN A 79 -4.38 7.31 -15.86
C GLN A 79 -5.03 6.76 -14.60
N GLY A 80 -4.23 6.37 -13.60
CA GLY A 80 -4.67 5.84 -12.31
C GLY A 80 -5.14 4.39 -12.34
N ASN A 81 -5.27 3.82 -11.16
CA ASN A 81 -5.79 2.46 -10.91
C ASN A 81 -5.06 1.33 -11.67
N LYS A 82 -3.77 1.51 -11.98
CA LYS A 82 -2.91 0.49 -12.58
C LYS A 82 -1.77 0.13 -11.63
N SER A 83 -1.36 -1.14 -11.65
CA SER A 83 -0.16 -1.64 -11.00
C SER A 83 1.07 -1.36 -11.87
N LEU A 84 2.23 -1.21 -11.24
CA LEU A 84 3.50 -1.09 -11.97
C LEU A 84 4.07 -2.49 -12.24
N LEU A 85 4.12 -2.86 -13.51
CA LEU A 85 4.69 -4.12 -13.97
C LEU A 85 6.21 -4.00 -14.19
N PRO A 86 6.97 -5.11 -14.10
CA PRO A 86 8.40 -5.10 -14.35
C PRO A 86 8.79 -4.57 -15.74
N VAL A 87 8.02 -4.88 -16.77
CA VAL A 87 8.26 -4.43 -18.15
C VAL A 87 8.32 -2.92 -18.29
N GLY A 88 7.59 -2.18 -17.46
CA GLY A 88 7.54 -0.71 -17.49
C GLY A 88 8.68 -0.02 -16.74
N VAL A 89 9.62 -0.77 -16.15
CA VAL A 89 10.75 -0.21 -15.39
C VAL A 89 12.05 -0.41 -16.15
N LYS A 90 12.82 0.67 -16.31
CA LYS A 90 14.10 0.70 -17.03
C LYS A 90 15.32 0.58 -16.12
N LEU A 91 15.22 1.14 -14.89
CA LEU A 91 16.33 1.17 -13.96
C LEU A 91 15.84 1.11 -12.52
N VAL A 92 16.58 0.38 -11.69
CA VAL A 92 16.39 0.28 -10.24
C VAL A 92 17.59 0.92 -9.55
N GLN A 93 17.35 1.86 -8.64
CA GLN A 93 18.38 2.54 -7.87
C GLN A 93 18.08 2.42 -6.36
N GLY A 94 19.13 2.44 -5.56
CA GLY A 94 19.05 2.32 -4.11
C GLY A 94 19.02 0.88 -3.62
N SER A 95 18.77 0.71 -2.33
CA SER A 95 18.69 -0.58 -1.67
C SER A 95 17.42 -0.64 -0.85
N PHE A 96 16.53 -1.52 -1.22
CA PHE A 96 15.24 -1.73 -0.56
C PHE A 96 14.88 -3.21 -0.52
N ARG A 97 14.07 -3.57 0.45
CA ARG A 97 13.49 -4.89 0.63
C ARG A 97 12.04 -4.90 0.19
N ARG A 98 11.46 -6.08 0.05
CA ARG A 98 10.01 -6.24 -0.14
C ARG A 98 9.25 -5.53 0.99
N GLY A 99 8.23 -4.77 0.61
CA GLY A 99 7.39 -3.99 1.54
C GLY A 99 7.95 -2.61 1.90
N GLU A 100 9.14 -2.24 1.40
CA GLU A 100 9.67 -0.89 1.60
C GLU A 100 9.20 0.08 0.50
N MET A 101 9.17 1.37 0.85
CA MET A 101 8.71 2.44 -0.03
C MET A 101 9.75 2.78 -1.09
N VAL A 102 9.31 2.80 -2.34
CA VAL A 102 10.10 3.26 -3.50
C VAL A 102 9.39 4.41 -4.21
N VAL A 103 10.19 5.26 -4.85
CA VAL A 103 9.72 6.34 -5.72
C VAL A 103 9.75 5.85 -7.16
N CYS A 104 8.70 6.11 -7.90
CA CYS A 104 8.60 5.89 -9.34
C CYS A 104 8.79 7.22 -10.07
N VAL A 105 9.82 7.33 -10.90
CA VAL A 105 10.15 8.56 -11.63
C VAL A 105 10.08 8.35 -13.13
N ALA A 106 9.67 9.38 -13.85
CA ALA A 106 9.77 9.44 -15.31
C ALA A 106 11.24 9.54 -15.75
N PRO A 107 11.54 9.34 -17.06
CA PRO A 107 12.91 9.46 -17.57
C PRO A 107 13.55 10.83 -17.37
N ASP A 108 12.75 11.88 -17.24
CA ASP A 108 13.17 13.26 -16.95
C ASP A 108 13.43 13.54 -15.46
N GLY A 109 13.26 12.52 -14.59
CA GLY A 109 13.45 12.62 -13.14
C GLY A 109 12.22 13.11 -12.38
N ARG A 110 11.12 13.45 -13.04
CA ARG A 110 9.87 13.88 -12.40
C ARG A 110 9.25 12.70 -11.65
N GLU A 111 8.88 12.92 -10.40
CA GLU A 111 8.17 11.93 -9.58
C GLU A 111 6.75 11.73 -10.11
N ILE A 112 6.38 10.48 -10.34
CA ILE A 112 5.06 10.07 -10.84
C ILE A 112 4.23 9.45 -9.72
N ALA A 113 4.87 8.58 -8.93
CA ALA A 113 4.19 7.83 -7.87
C ALA A 113 5.16 7.38 -6.79
N ARG A 114 4.60 6.97 -5.65
CA ARG A 114 5.29 6.22 -4.59
C ARG A 114 4.53 4.94 -4.30
N GLY A 115 5.25 3.88 -3.89
CA GLY A 115 4.57 2.64 -3.55
C GLY A 115 5.45 1.65 -2.81
N LEU A 116 4.80 0.60 -2.27
CA LEU A 116 5.50 -0.50 -1.61
C LEU A 116 5.98 -1.51 -2.64
N ALA A 117 7.28 -1.81 -2.63
CA ALA A 117 7.88 -2.78 -3.53
C ALA A 117 7.48 -4.22 -3.17
N ASN A 118 7.08 -5.01 -4.15
CA ASN A 118 6.77 -6.43 -3.98
C ASN A 118 8.02 -7.33 -4.05
N TYR A 119 9.15 -6.77 -4.49
CA TYR A 119 10.44 -7.44 -4.61
C TYR A 119 11.53 -6.58 -3.99
N SER A 120 12.64 -7.18 -3.58
CA SER A 120 13.84 -6.45 -3.19
C SER A 120 14.51 -5.78 -4.39
N ALA A 121 15.42 -4.82 -4.15
CA ALA A 121 16.15 -4.14 -5.21
C ALA A 121 16.92 -5.12 -6.12
N LEU A 122 17.56 -6.13 -5.52
CA LEU A 122 18.32 -7.16 -6.27
C LEU A 122 17.42 -8.03 -7.15
N GLU A 123 16.25 -8.40 -6.66
CA GLU A 123 15.25 -9.17 -7.43
C GLU A 123 14.64 -8.31 -8.53
N ALA A 124 14.27 -7.07 -8.20
CA ALA A 124 13.75 -6.10 -9.16
C ALA A 124 14.71 -5.89 -10.33
N GLN A 125 16.01 -5.73 -10.08
CA GLN A 125 17.05 -5.60 -11.12
C GLN A 125 17.08 -6.77 -12.09
N LYS A 126 16.73 -7.99 -11.65
CA LYS A 126 16.70 -9.18 -12.51
C LYS A 126 15.49 -9.25 -13.41
N ILE A 127 14.36 -8.66 -12.99
CA ILE A 127 13.07 -8.81 -13.66
C ILE A 127 12.62 -7.56 -14.43
N ILE A 128 13.23 -6.40 -14.23
CA ILE A 128 12.86 -5.18 -14.99
C ILE A 128 13.01 -5.39 -16.50
N GLY A 129 12.13 -4.75 -17.26
CA GLY A 129 12.07 -4.89 -18.72
C GLY A 129 11.50 -6.22 -19.21
N GLN A 130 11.16 -7.15 -18.31
CA GLN A 130 10.60 -8.46 -18.64
C GLN A 130 9.09 -8.50 -18.40
N SER A 131 8.40 -9.42 -19.08
CA SER A 131 7.00 -9.71 -18.78
C SER A 131 6.86 -10.39 -17.41
N SER A 132 5.70 -10.23 -16.78
CA SER A 132 5.43 -10.88 -15.47
C SER A 132 5.56 -12.40 -15.53
N ASP A 133 5.27 -13.01 -16.67
CA ASP A 133 5.37 -14.46 -16.86
C ASP A 133 6.83 -14.97 -16.77
N ALA A 134 7.81 -14.13 -17.05
CA ALA A 134 9.23 -14.48 -16.97
C ALA A 134 9.76 -14.51 -15.53
N ILE A 135 9.04 -13.95 -14.55
CA ILE A 135 9.52 -13.81 -13.17
C ILE A 135 9.92 -15.14 -12.56
N VAL A 136 9.08 -16.18 -12.72
CA VAL A 136 9.35 -17.52 -12.16
C VAL A 136 10.66 -18.08 -12.72
N GLY A 137 10.90 -17.93 -14.02
CA GLY A 137 12.12 -18.40 -14.67
C GLY A 137 13.37 -17.66 -14.18
N LEU A 138 13.24 -16.37 -13.84
CA LEU A 138 14.37 -15.52 -13.45
C LEU A 138 14.69 -15.59 -11.96
N LEU A 139 13.68 -15.73 -11.10
CA LEU A 139 13.84 -15.73 -9.65
C LEU A 139 13.66 -17.09 -8.99
N GLY A 140 13.08 -18.07 -9.71
CA GLY A 140 12.67 -19.37 -9.16
C GLY A 140 11.33 -19.33 -8.41
N TYR A 141 10.73 -18.17 -8.26
CA TYR A 141 9.42 -17.98 -7.64
C TYR A 141 8.76 -16.68 -8.13
N MET A 142 7.47 -16.53 -7.88
CA MET A 142 6.72 -15.29 -8.11
C MET A 142 5.95 -14.92 -6.84
N ALA A 143 6.29 -13.78 -6.24
CA ALA A 143 5.55 -13.25 -5.10
C ALA A 143 4.26 -12.58 -5.56
N GLU A 144 4.38 -11.73 -6.58
CA GLU A 144 3.29 -10.98 -7.21
C GLU A 144 3.67 -10.73 -8.69
N PRO A 145 2.73 -10.58 -9.62
CA PRO A 145 3.04 -10.30 -11.01
C PRO A 145 3.54 -8.87 -11.27
N GLU A 146 3.33 -7.97 -10.32
CA GLU A 146 3.74 -6.56 -10.40
C GLU A 146 4.86 -6.20 -9.44
N LEU A 147 5.67 -5.21 -9.79
CA LEU A 147 6.67 -4.60 -8.90
C LEU A 147 6.04 -3.77 -7.79
N VAL A 148 4.94 -3.06 -8.11
CA VAL A 148 4.15 -2.29 -7.14
C VAL A 148 2.68 -2.47 -7.45
N HIS A 149 1.91 -3.00 -6.49
CA HIS A 149 0.47 -3.17 -6.64
C HIS A 149 -0.25 -1.82 -6.55
N ARG A 150 -1.28 -1.63 -7.38
CA ARG A 150 -2.08 -0.38 -7.44
C ARG A 150 -2.63 0.08 -6.09
N ASP A 151 -2.99 -0.86 -5.20
CA ASP A 151 -3.53 -0.54 -3.87
C ASP A 151 -2.47 -0.03 -2.90
N ASN A 152 -1.19 -0.31 -3.21
CA ASN A 152 -0.01 0.14 -2.49
C ASN A 152 0.73 1.28 -3.21
N LEU A 153 0.13 1.86 -4.25
CA LEU A 153 0.71 2.90 -5.09
C LEU A 153 -0.10 4.19 -4.96
N ILE A 154 0.61 5.31 -4.84
CA ILE A 154 0.07 6.65 -4.67
C ILE A 154 0.65 7.52 -5.78
N LEU A 155 -0.21 8.20 -6.53
CA LEU A 155 0.20 9.22 -7.50
C LEU A 155 0.59 10.52 -6.77
N VAL A 156 1.57 11.21 -7.30
CA VAL A 156 2.08 12.50 -6.79
C VAL A 156 1.59 13.64 -7.69
#